data_733e43247dfc8a1c4e3456d781ac9c26
#
_entry.id   733e43247dfc8a1c4e3456d781ac9c26
#
_cell.length_a   1.000
_cell.length_b   1.000
_cell.length_c   1.000
_cell.angle_alpha   90.00
_cell.angle_beta   90.00
_cell.angle_gamma   90.00
#
_symmetry.space_group_name_H-M   'P 1'
#
loop_
_entity.id
_entity.type
_entity.pdbx_description
1 polymer ?
#
loop_
_entity_poly.entity_id
_entity_poly.type
_entity_poly.pdbx_seq_one_letter_code
_entity_poly.pdbx_strand_id
1 'polypeptide(L)'
;HQQHARLQSLKDFRRMFQATPKTMFIVPADTFDNVKGDFPIGFKIWRTADIEPFNGILSDVYNEKGEAQPQKEIFSYEGLKLINDWTTTFIDDKQESIATIIGIANDFQNQRTVRIERSHRPWNHQYQWQITKYNLIESSIYLAARLVIEATWENDRDQFLYPQETWKNDNIFKTDCLTFAIFT
;
A
#
# COMPACT_ATOMS: atom_id res chain seq x y z
N HIS A 1 2.55 -3.09 18.08
CA HIS A 1 2.50 -2.08 19.15
C HIS A 1 3.54 -0.96 18.99
N GLN A 2 4.78 -1.24 18.53
CA GLN A 2 5.81 -0.19 18.40
C GLN A 2 5.57 0.77 17.23
N GLN A 3 4.98 0.32 16.10
CA GLN A 3 4.68 1.21 14.98
C GLN A 3 3.55 2.20 15.31
N HIS A 4 2.53 1.79 16.06
CA HIS A 4 1.45 2.68 16.50
C HIS A 4 1.96 3.77 17.45
N ALA A 5 2.89 3.44 18.35
CA ALA A 5 3.49 4.42 19.25
C ALA A 5 4.35 5.45 18.50
N ARG A 6 5.09 5.04 17.46
CA ARG A 6 5.87 5.96 16.60
C ARG A 6 4.98 6.89 15.79
N LEU A 7 3.87 6.39 15.24
CA LEU A 7 2.89 7.20 14.53
C LEU A 7 2.21 8.20 15.47
N GLN A 8 1.92 7.81 16.69
CA GLN A 8 1.33 8.68 17.69
C GLN A 8 2.30 9.78 18.16
N SER A 9 3.57 9.45 18.42
CA SER A 9 4.58 10.43 18.82
C SER A 9 4.86 11.52 17.78
N LEU A 10 4.69 11.19 16.48
CA LEU A 10 4.80 12.18 15.40
C LEU A 10 3.51 12.94 15.13
N LYS A 11 2.39 12.56 15.73
CA LYS A 11 1.10 13.22 15.51
C LYS A 11 1.09 14.65 16.04
N ASP A 12 1.63 14.87 17.20
CA ASP A 12 1.71 16.20 17.81
C ASP A 12 2.73 17.07 17.07
N PHE A 13 3.87 16.51 16.65
CA PHE A 13 4.81 17.20 15.77
C PHE A 13 4.13 17.65 14.48
N ARG A 14 3.39 16.78 13.81
CA ARG A 14 2.68 17.13 12.57
C ARG A 14 1.63 18.22 12.75
N ARG A 15 0.99 18.28 13.90
CA ARG A 15 0.02 19.35 14.23
C ARG A 15 0.70 20.69 14.42
N MET A 16 1.91 20.70 14.95
CA MET A 16 2.68 21.92 15.21
C MET A 16 3.51 22.35 14.00
N PHE A 17 3.92 21.40 13.17
CA PHE A 17 4.73 21.67 11.98
C PHE A 17 3.84 22.19 10.85
N GLN A 18 3.69 23.50 10.84
CA GLN A 18 2.88 24.22 9.87
C GLN A 18 3.76 24.67 8.70
N ALA A 19 3.77 23.88 7.62
CA ALA A 19 4.56 24.17 6.43
C ALA A 19 3.96 23.47 5.20
N THR A 20 4.09 24.10 4.06
CA THR A 20 3.68 23.55 2.77
C THR A 20 4.87 22.94 2.05
N PRO A 21 4.86 21.68 1.60
CA PRO A 21 5.92 21.13 0.76
C PRO A 21 5.91 21.81 -0.61
N LYS A 22 7.06 22.29 -1.07
CA LYS A 22 7.21 23.01 -2.35
C LYS A 22 7.90 22.21 -3.42
N THR A 23 8.90 21.46 -3.04
CA THR A 23 9.57 20.54 -3.95
C THR A 23 10.10 19.34 -3.19
N MET A 24 10.24 18.25 -3.90
CA MET A 24 10.76 17.00 -3.38
C MET A 24 11.56 16.31 -4.47
N PHE A 25 12.62 15.63 -4.07
CA PHE A 25 13.23 14.59 -4.88
C PHE A 25 13.47 13.34 -4.07
N ILE A 26 13.52 12.20 -4.76
CA ILE A 26 13.77 10.89 -4.18
C ILE A 26 14.91 10.19 -4.90
N VAL A 27 15.66 9.42 -4.11
CA VAL A 27 16.74 8.56 -4.56
C VAL A 27 16.61 7.19 -3.89
N PRO A 28 17.14 6.11 -4.46
CA PRO A 28 17.18 4.82 -3.78
C PRO A 28 18.12 4.87 -2.57
N ALA A 29 17.83 4.02 -1.59
CA ALA A 29 18.56 4.02 -0.31
C ALA A 29 20.04 3.71 -0.47
N ASP A 30 20.42 2.85 -1.40
CA ASP A 30 21.80 2.45 -1.71
C ASP A 30 22.65 3.56 -2.36
N THR A 31 22.05 4.72 -2.69
CA THR A 31 22.79 5.94 -3.04
C THR A 31 23.71 6.40 -1.88
N PHE A 32 23.42 5.99 -0.66
CA PHE A 32 24.19 6.39 0.52
C PHE A 32 25.04 5.24 1.07
N ASP A 33 26.28 5.54 1.42
CA ASP A 33 27.18 4.58 2.04
C ASP A 33 26.55 3.95 3.30
N ASN A 34 26.68 2.64 3.43
CA ASN A 34 26.18 1.85 4.55
C ASN A 34 24.64 1.80 4.72
N VAL A 35 23.85 2.31 3.77
CA VAL A 35 22.41 2.12 3.74
C VAL A 35 22.09 0.97 2.80
N LYS A 36 21.38 -0.03 3.30
CA LYS A 36 20.95 -1.21 2.53
C LYS A 36 19.43 -1.30 2.55
N GLY A 37 18.84 -1.57 1.40
CA GLY A 37 17.42 -1.83 1.25
C GLY A 37 16.81 -1.14 0.03
N ASP A 38 15.73 -1.71 -0.44
CA ASP A 38 14.98 -1.26 -1.61
C ASP A 38 13.87 -0.29 -1.20
N PHE A 39 14.25 0.91 -0.71
CA PHE A 39 13.29 1.93 -0.30
C PHE A 39 13.74 3.34 -0.71
N PRO A 40 12.81 4.27 -0.91
CA PRO A 40 13.14 5.64 -1.30
C PRO A 40 13.60 6.47 -0.10
N ILE A 41 14.62 7.28 -0.33
CA ILE A 41 15.01 8.37 0.55
C ILE A 41 14.57 9.68 -0.10
N GLY A 42 13.75 10.45 0.61
CA GLY A 42 13.19 11.69 0.09
C GLY A 42 13.75 12.94 0.75
N PHE A 43 14.07 13.93 -0.05
CA PHE A 43 14.47 15.26 0.36
C PHE A 43 13.38 16.26 0.01
N LYS A 44 12.99 17.10 0.95
CA LYS A 44 11.85 18.00 0.83
C LYS A 44 12.24 19.43 1.17
N ILE A 45 11.77 20.38 0.36
CA ILE A 45 11.84 21.81 0.68
C ILE A 45 10.46 22.26 1.11
N TRP A 46 10.41 22.95 2.24
CA TRP A 46 9.17 23.40 2.87
C TRP A 46 9.10 24.92 2.90
N ARG A 47 7.91 25.46 2.62
CA ARG A 47 7.58 26.87 2.86
C ARG A 47 6.81 26.99 4.17
N THR A 48 7.31 27.80 5.09
CA THR A 48 6.72 28.01 6.42
C THR A 48 5.92 29.30 6.54
N ALA A 49 5.94 30.17 5.50
CA ALA A 49 5.24 31.45 5.52
C ALA A 49 3.71 31.31 5.39
N ASP A 50 3.27 30.36 4.58
CA ASP A 50 1.84 30.12 4.33
C ASP A 50 1.55 28.62 4.39
N ILE A 51 0.38 28.27 4.88
CA ILE A 51 -0.10 26.90 4.95
C ILE A 51 -1.15 26.71 3.87
N GLU A 52 -0.87 25.80 2.96
CA GLU A 52 -1.80 25.36 1.93
C GLU A 52 -2.19 23.89 2.17
N PRO A 53 -3.43 23.49 1.87
CA PRO A 53 -3.80 22.08 1.89
C PRO A 53 -2.86 21.26 1.00
N PHE A 54 -2.37 20.14 1.50
CA PHE A 54 -1.55 19.24 0.70
C PHE A 54 -2.46 18.33 -0.16
N ASN A 55 -2.49 18.57 -1.45
CA ASN A 55 -3.21 17.74 -2.42
C ASN A 55 -2.27 16.76 -3.13
N GLY A 56 -1.04 17.19 -3.42
CA GLY A 56 -0.02 16.39 -4.06
C GLY A 56 1.22 17.20 -4.38
N ILE A 57 2.28 16.50 -4.73
CA ILE A 57 3.55 17.08 -5.18
C ILE A 57 4.17 16.19 -6.24
N LEU A 58 4.66 16.80 -7.32
CA LEU A 58 5.47 16.13 -8.30
C LEU A 58 6.92 16.04 -7.76
N SER A 59 7.44 14.84 -7.68
CA SER A 59 8.76 14.56 -7.13
C SER A 59 9.73 14.22 -8.27
N ASP A 60 10.90 14.83 -8.26
CA ASP A 60 11.98 14.40 -9.12
C ASP A 60 12.56 13.09 -8.61
N VAL A 61 12.85 12.18 -9.53
CA VAL A 61 13.40 10.85 -9.22
C VAL A 61 14.77 10.73 -9.84
N TYR A 62 15.74 10.26 -9.07
CA TYR A 62 17.09 9.99 -9.56
C TYR A 62 17.51 8.59 -9.17
N ASN A 63 18.21 7.90 -10.06
CA ASN A 63 18.79 6.59 -9.76
C ASN A 63 20.08 6.72 -8.92
N GLU A 64 20.71 5.60 -8.59
CA GLU A 64 21.95 5.54 -7.79
C GLU A 64 23.15 6.26 -8.45
N LYS A 65 23.06 6.54 -9.76
CA LYS A 65 24.08 7.29 -10.51
C LYS A 65 23.80 8.78 -10.59
N GLY A 66 22.68 9.23 -10.02
CA GLY A 66 22.23 10.63 -10.13
C GLY A 66 21.61 10.97 -11.48
N GLU A 67 21.22 9.99 -12.28
CA GLU A 67 20.53 10.21 -13.54
C GLU A 67 19.03 10.38 -13.30
N ALA A 68 18.45 11.42 -13.94
CA ALA A 68 17.03 11.70 -13.81
C ALA A 68 16.17 10.56 -14.41
N GLN A 69 15.15 10.17 -13.66
CA GLN A 69 14.13 9.21 -14.03
C GLN A 69 12.79 9.93 -14.26
N PRO A 70 11.75 9.26 -14.77
CA PRO A 70 10.41 9.83 -14.83
C PRO A 70 9.96 10.33 -13.44
N GLN A 71 9.35 11.51 -13.43
CA GLN A 71 8.85 12.10 -12.18
C GLN A 71 7.74 11.24 -11.58
N LYS A 72 7.66 11.22 -10.24
CA LYS A 72 6.63 10.54 -9.49
C LYS A 72 5.70 11.56 -8.84
N GLU A 73 4.40 11.41 -9.05
CA GLU A 73 3.40 12.16 -8.32
C GLU A 73 3.14 11.50 -6.96
N ILE A 74 3.30 12.29 -5.88
CA ILE A 74 2.98 11.87 -4.51
C ILE A 74 1.81 12.71 -4.05
N PHE A 75 0.71 12.06 -3.69
CA PHE A 75 -0.52 12.74 -3.27
C PHE A 75 -1.02 12.25 -1.91
N SER A 76 -1.84 13.07 -1.28
CA SER A 76 -2.53 12.68 -0.06
C SER A 76 -3.64 11.70 -0.36
N TYR A 77 -3.78 10.68 0.50
CA TYR A 77 -4.93 9.78 0.46
C TYR A 77 -6.09 10.25 1.35
N GLU A 78 -6.07 11.50 1.83
CA GLU A 78 -7.15 12.05 2.64
C GLU A 78 -8.48 11.95 1.89
N GLY A 79 -9.48 11.34 2.53
CA GLY A 79 -10.77 11.04 1.92
C GLY A 79 -10.81 9.79 1.04
N LEU A 80 -9.68 9.14 0.76
CA LEU A 80 -9.59 7.87 0.06
C LEU A 80 -9.51 6.72 1.08
N LYS A 81 -10.05 5.56 0.73
CA LYS A 81 -9.95 4.35 1.55
C LYS A 81 -8.75 3.52 1.13
N LEU A 82 -8.00 3.01 2.07
CA LEU A 82 -6.99 2.00 1.83
C LEU A 82 -7.64 0.63 1.59
N ILE A 83 -6.94 -0.22 0.85
CA ILE A 83 -7.45 -1.55 0.52
C ILE A 83 -7.73 -2.39 1.78
N ASN A 84 -6.97 -2.21 2.84
CA ASN A 84 -7.21 -2.93 4.11
C ASN A 84 -8.47 -2.44 4.85
N ASP A 85 -8.86 -1.19 4.68
CA ASP A 85 -10.13 -0.71 5.22
C ASP A 85 -11.31 -1.30 4.42
N TRP A 86 -11.12 -1.50 3.12
CA TRP A 86 -12.11 -2.15 2.28
C TRP A 86 -12.35 -3.61 2.69
N THR A 87 -11.30 -4.36 3.09
CA THR A 87 -11.44 -5.75 3.50
C THR A 87 -12.41 -5.93 4.67
N THR A 88 -12.50 -4.94 5.56
CA THR A 88 -13.42 -4.99 6.71
C THR A 88 -14.89 -5.02 6.30
N THR A 89 -15.21 -4.69 5.04
CA THR A 89 -16.59 -4.63 4.54
C THR A 89 -17.14 -5.99 4.11
N PHE A 90 -16.27 -6.99 3.87
CA PHE A 90 -16.67 -8.30 3.35
C PHE A 90 -16.09 -9.50 4.11
N ILE A 91 -15.24 -9.27 5.12
CA ILE A 91 -14.74 -10.35 5.97
C ILE A 91 -15.87 -10.85 6.87
N ASP A 92 -16.13 -12.16 6.81
CA ASP A 92 -17.10 -12.86 7.67
C ASP A 92 -16.53 -14.22 8.08
N ASP A 93 -16.10 -14.32 9.33
CA ASP A 93 -15.50 -15.54 9.90
C ASP A 93 -16.54 -16.56 10.37
N LYS A 94 -17.85 -16.29 10.18
CA LYS A 94 -18.95 -17.18 10.60
C LYS A 94 -19.33 -18.22 9.56
N GLN A 95 -18.81 -18.08 8.35
CA GLN A 95 -19.13 -18.95 7.23
C GLN A 95 -18.10 -20.05 7.05
N GLU A 96 -18.50 -21.12 6.36
CA GLU A 96 -17.58 -22.21 6.00
C GLU A 96 -16.44 -21.67 5.12
N SER A 97 -15.21 -21.95 5.56
CA SER A 97 -13.99 -21.50 4.89
C SER A 97 -13.62 -22.42 3.73
N ILE A 98 -13.33 -21.84 2.59
CA ILE A 98 -12.77 -22.54 1.42
C ILE A 98 -11.23 -22.48 1.48
N ALA A 99 -10.69 -21.35 1.89
CA ALA A 99 -9.27 -21.08 1.98
C ALA A 99 -9.03 -19.91 2.94
N THR A 100 -7.76 -19.58 3.19
CA THR A 100 -7.37 -18.44 4.03
C THR A 100 -6.43 -17.54 3.23
N ILE A 101 -6.70 -16.24 3.21
CA ILE A 101 -5.76 -15.24 2.75
C ILE A 101 -4.92 -14.75 3.93
N ILE A 102 -3.64 -14.58 3.71
CA ILE A 102 -2.68 -14.13 4.72
C ILE A 102 -1.78 -13.04 4.16
N GLY A 103 -1.30 -12.16 5.03
CA GLY A 103 -0.38 -11.09 4.67
C GLY A 103 0.25 -10.43 5.91
N ILE A 104 1.28 -9.60 5.71
CA ILE A 104 2.02 -8.94 6.80
C ILE A 104 1.61 -7.48 6.93
N ALA A 105 1.62 -6.73 5.85
CA ALA A 105 1.33 -5.30 5.83
C ALA A 105 0.66 -4.87 4.51
N ASN A 106 0.21 -3.63 4.46
CA ASN A 106 -0.58 -3.09 3.34
C ASN A 106 0.20 -2.18 2.40
N ASP A 107 1.52 -2.18 2.48
CA ASP A 107 2.42 -1.46 1.58
C ASP A 107 2.98 -2.37 0.47
N PHE A 108 3.66 -1.78 -0.51
CA PHE A 108 4.24 -2.52 -1.62
C PHE A 108 5.39 -3.42 -1.18
N GLN A 109 6.19 -3.04 -0.18
CA GLN A 109 7.28 -3.86 0.34
C GLN A 109 6.83 -5.26 0.75
N ASN A 110 5.62 -5.37 1.24
CA ASN A 110 5.06 -6.60 1.80
C ASN A 110 4.08 -7.31 0.85
N GLN A 111 3.92 -6.86 -0.39
CA GLN A 111 2.94 -7.47 -1.30
C GLN A 111 3.21 -8.95 -1.55
N ARG A 112 4.47 -9.37 -1.67
CA ARG A 112 4.85 -10.78 -1.89
C ARG A 112 4.53 -11.69 -0.72
N THR A 113 4.17 -11.15 0.44
CA THR A 113 3.73 -11.91 1.60
C THR A 113 2.25 -12.27 1.53
N VAL A 114 1.50 -11.63 0.64
CA VAL A 114 0.07 -11.89 0.46
C VAL A 114 -0.11 -13.12 -0.41
N ARG A 115 -0.80 -14.11 0.12
CA ARG A 115 -1.08 -15.37 -0.56
C ARG A 115 -2.32 -16.05 -0.04
N ILE A 116 -2.80 -17.04 -0.76
CA ILE A 116 -3.90 -17.92 -0.37
C ILE A 116 -3.33 -19.24 0.12
N GLU A 117 -3.81 -19.71 1.27
CA GLU A 117 -3.51 -21.03 1.83
C GLU A 117 -4.78 -21.86 2.00
N ARG A 118 -4.70 -23.15 1.69
CA ARG A 118 -5.85 -24.08 1.79
C ARG A 118 -6.22 -24.42 3.23
N SER A 119 -5.26 -24.39 4.14
CA SER A 119 -5.48 -24.75 5.54
C SER A 119 -5.20 -23.56 6.42
N HIS A 120 -6.13 -23.34 7.37
CA HIS A 120 -5.90 -22.38 8.43
C HIS A 120 -4.76 -22.86 9.35
N ARG A 121 -3.61 -22.23 9.24
CA ARG A 121 -2.57 -22.31 10.26
C ARG A 121 -2.61 -21.02 11.07
N PRO A 122 -2.71 -21.08 12.39
CA PRO A 122 -2.60 -19.89 13.22
C PRO A 122 -1.15 -19.39 13.17
N TRP A 123 -0.88 -18.43 12.28
CA TRP A 123 0.40 -17.76 12.18
C TRP A 123 0.26 -16.34 12.73
N ASN A 124 1.35 -15.77 13.28
CA ASN A 124 1.39 -14.37 13.72
C ASN A 124 1.47 -13.41 12.53
N HIS A 125 0.53 -13.50 11.59
CA HIS A 125 0.39 -12.54 10.51
C HIS A 125 -0.35 -11.30 11.03
N GLN A 126 0.01 -10.13 10.51
CA GLN A 126 -0.67 -8.89 10.91
C GLN A 126 -2.14 -8.88 10.52
N TYR A 127 -2.48 -9.54 9.41
CA TYR A 127 -3.86 -9.76 9.02
C TYR A 127 -4.00 -11.08 8.26
N GLN A 128 -5.12 -11.69 8.49
CA GLN A 128 -5.58 -12.88 7.78
C GLN A 128 -7.11 -12.92 7.86
N TRP A 129 -7.75 -13.54 6.88
CA TRP A 129 -9.17 -13.83 6.93
C TRP A 129 -9.52 -15.07 6.13
N GLN A 130 -10.69 -15.61 6.41
CA GLN A 130 -11.21 -16.78 5.72
C GLN A 130 -11.86 -16.38 4.41
N ILE A 131 -11.50 -17.07 3.32
CA ILE A 131 -12.19 -16.99 2.05
C ILE A 131 -13.38 -17.94 2.13
N THR A 132 -14.56 -17.43 1.86
CA THR A 132 -15.82 -18.15 1.83
C THR A 132 -16.47 -17.97 0.46
N LYS A 133 -17.52 -18.71 0.14
CA LYS A 133 -18.28 -18.51 -1.10
C LYS A 133 -18.88 -17.10 -1.23
N TYR A 134 -19.02 -16.35 -0.13
CA TYR A 134 -19.67 -15.04 -0.11
C TYR A 134 -18.68 -13.88 -0.32
N ASN A 135 -17.39 -14.08 -0.05
CA ASN A 135 -16.35 -13.06 -0.22
C ASN A 135 -15.25 -13.50 -1.20
N LEU A 136 -15.49 -14.55 -1.96
CA LEU A 136 -14.50 -15.10 -2.88
C LEU A 136 -14.07 -14.10 -3.95
N ILE A 137 -15.01 -13.33 -4.51
CA ILE A 137 -14.71 -12.33 -5.54
C ILE A 137 -13.89 -11.20 -4.95
N GLU A 138 -14.32 -10.62 -3.85
CA GLU A 138 -13.61 -9.54 -3.16
C GLU A 138 -12.20 -9.96 -2.73
N SER A 139 -12.06 -11.17 -2.20
CA SER A 139 -10.76 -11.73 -1.82
C SER A 139 -9.84 -11.92 -3.04
N SER A 140 -10.39 -12.34 -4.17
CA SER A 140 -9.63 -12.49 -5.42
C SER A 140 -9.21 -11.13 -6.00
N ILE A 141 -10.09 -10.13 -5.95
CA ILE A 141 -9.75 -8.75 -6.34
C ILE A 141 -8.65 -8.20 -5.43
N TYR A 142 -8.76 -8.42 -4.12
CA TYR A 142 -7.72 -8.01 -3.17
C TYR A 142 -6.36 -8.62 -3.53
N LEU A 143 -6.31 -9.93 -3.77
CA LEU A 143 -5.08 -10.63 -4.12
C LEU A 143 -4.49 -10.09 -5.42
N ALA A 144 -5.32 -9.94 -6.47
CA ALA A 144 -4.90 -9.40 -7.74
C ALA A 144 -4.35 -7.96 -7.60
N ALA A 145 -5.07 -7.08 -6.90
CA ALA A 145 -4.63 -5.71 -6.65
C ALA A 145 -3.26 -5.65 -5.93
N ARG A 146 -3.02 -6.59 -5.03
CA ARG A 146 -1.76 -6.66 -4.26
C ARG A 146 -0.58 -7.19 -5.08
N LEU A 147 -0.80 -8.08 -6.03
CA LEU A 147 0.27 -8.84 -6.69
C LEU A 147 0.52 -8.43 -8.14
N VAL A 148 -0.42 -7.72 -8.79
CA VAL A 148 -0.31 -7.40 -10.22
C VAL A 148 0.74 -6.30 -10.49
N ILE A 149 0.99 -5.42 -9.54
CA ILE A 149 1.99 -4.35 -9.67
C ILE A 149 3.28 -4.79 -8.99
N GLU A 150 4.39 -4.68 -9.69
CA GLU A 150 5.70 -5.00 -9.13
C GLU A 150 6.10 -4.00 -8.05
N ALA A 151 6.63 -4.52 -6.93
CA ALA A 151 7.26 -3.69 -5.91
C ALA A 151 8.66 -3.29 -6.37
N THR A 152 8.87 -1.97 -6.44
CA THR A 152 10.16 -1.36 -6.71
C THR A 152 10.56 -0.46 -5.55
N TRP A 153 11.83 -0.04 -5.48
CA TRP A 153 12.26 0.91 -4.46
C TRP A 153 11.46 2.22 -4.49
N GLU A 154 10.96 2.62 -5.66
CA GLU A 154 10.20 3.86 -5.85
C GLU A 154 8.84 3.82 -5.16
N ASN A 155 8.17 2.66 -5.15
CA ASN A 155 6.82 2.50 -4.60
C ASN A 155 6.77 1.76 -3.26
N ASP A 156 7.91 1.42 -2.67
CA ASP A 156 8.03 0.59 -1.46
C ASP A 156 7.14 1.06 -0.28
N ARG A 157 7.01 2.37 -0.10
CA ARG A 157 6.21 2.96 1.00
C ARG A 157 4.83 3.43 0.60
N ASP A 158 4.46 3.24 -0.66
CA ASP A 158 3.14 3.58 -1.14
C ASP A 158 2.08 2.64 -0.54
N GLN A 159 0.87 3.14 -0.47
CA GLN A 159 -0.27 2.40 0.05
C GLN A 159 -1.20 1.99 -1.08
N PHE A 160 -1.72 0.77 -1.02
CA PHE A 160 -2.75 0.33 -1.93
C PHE A 160 -4.08 0.99 -1.58
N LEU A 161 -4.70 1.60 -2.57
CA LEU A 161 -6.06 2.12 -2.46
C LEU A 161 -7.08 1.00 -2.71
N TYR A 162 -8.28 1.16 -2.16
CA TYR A 162 -9.34 0.22 -2.42
C TYR A 162 -9.83 0.31 -3.87
N PRO A 163 -10.30 -0.79 -4.47
CA PRO A 163 -10.84 -0.77 -5.81
C PRO A 163 -12.15 0.04 -5.82
N GLN A 164 -12.31 0.88 -6.85
CA GLN A 164 -13.53 1.67 -7.02
C GLN A 164 -14.75 0.77 -7.30
N GLU A 165 -15.94 1.24 -6.98
CA GLU A 165 -17.19 0.47 -7.07
C GLU A 165 -17.57 -0.03 -8.47
N THR A 166 -16.93 0.48 -9.52
CA THR A 166 -17.18 0.10 -10.93
C THR A 166 -17.01 -1.40 -11.20
N TRP A 167 -16.12 -2.07 -10.46
CA TRP A 167 -15.87 -3.52 -10.59
C TRP A 167 -17.14 -4.37 -10.34
N LYS A 168 -18.09 -3.87 -9.56
CA LYS A 168 -19.32 -4.62 -9.22
C LYS A 168 -20.12 -5.02 -10.47
N ASN A 169 -20.07 -4.19 -11.51
CA ASN A 169 -20.79 -4.42 -12.76
C ASN A 169 -19.88 -4.99 -13.87
N ASP A 170 -18.59 -5.18 -13.61
CA ASP A 170 -17.63 -5.71 -14.58
C ASP A 170 -17.38 -7.21 -14.32
N ASN A 171 -18.10 -8.05 -15.07
CA ASN A 171 -17.99 -9.49 -14.96
C ASN A 171 -16.68 -10.04 -15.55
N ILE A 172 -16.11 -9.34 -16.55
CA ILE A 172 -14.81 -9.72 -17.13
C ILE A 172 -13.73 -9.55 -16.08
N PHE A 173 -13.65 -8.37 -15.48
CA PHE A 173 -12.69 -8.08 -14.41
C PHE A 173 -12.81 -9.07 -13.24
N LYS A 174 -14.04 -9.40 -12.79
CA LYS A 174 -14.24 -10.39 -11.72
C LYS A 174 -13.69 -11.76 -12.11
N THR A 175 -13.96 -12.20 -13.36
CA THR A 175 -13.48 -13.48 -13.86
C THR A 175 -11.97 -13.51 -13.95
N ASP A 176 -11.34 -12.44 -14.41
CA ASP A 176 -9.88 -12.32 -14.48
C ASP A 176 -9.25 -12.39 -13.09
N CYS A 177 -9.80 -11.69 -12.10
CA CYS A 177 -9.33 -11.76 -10.71
C CYS A 177 -9.48 -13.17 -10.11
N LEU A 178 -10.60 -13.85 -10.37
CA LEU A 178 -10.80 -15.23 -9.93
C LEU A 178 -9.79 -16.17 -10.59
N THR A 179 -9.57 -16.02 -11.88
CA THR A 179 -8.58 -16.81 -12.63
C THR A 179 -7.19 -16.57 -12.08
N PHE A 180 -6.82 -15.31 -11.87
CA PHE A 180 -5.54 -14.95 -11.24
C PHE A 180 -5.37 -15.64 -9.88
N ALA A 181 -6.38 -15.61 -9.03
CA ALA A 181 -6.32 -16.20 -7.70
C ALA A 181 -6.19 -17.74 -7.70
N ILE A 182 -6.62 -18.42 -8.78
CA ILE A 182 -6.46 -19.87 -8.91
C ILE A 182 -5.03 -20.25 -9.31
N PHE A 183 -4.36 -19.41 -10.10
CA PHE A 183 -3.06 -19.71 -10.69
C PHE A 183 -1.87 -19.02 -9.97
N THR A 184 -2.12 -18.26 -8.90
CA THR A 184 -1.10 -17.64 -8.04
C THR A 184 -0.85 -18.47 -6.80
#